data_cfc864ebc1c1e65129502821cdc7126d
#
_entry.id   cfc864ebc1c1e65129502821cdc7126d
#
_cell.length_a   1.000
_cell.length_b   1.000
_cell.length_c   1.000
_cell.angle_alpha   90.00
_cell.angle_beta   90.00
_cell.angle_gamma   90.00
#
_symmetry.space_group_name_H-M   'P 1'
#
loop_
_entity.id
_entity.type
_entity.pdbx_description
1 polymer ?
#
loop_
_entity_poly.entity_id
_entity_poly.type
_entity_poly.pdbx_seq_one_letter_code
_entity_poly.pdbx_strand_id
1 'polypeptide(L)'
;ISENDIHCYDADKTLEAYQYSLESFHVKQQTNWIDILEAFALNNSTIMPVLTDNYKYLGYYELSDIMNIFNDTPFLGEAGGIIVIEKGTADYSFSEICQIVESNDAKILGVFISKMENDITQITVKVGHTGINAIVQTFRRYNYNVVSNHQEDRFIEDLKKRSQYLEKYLKM
;
A
#
# COMPACT_ATOMS: atom_id res chain seq x y z
N ILE A 1 9.99 22.31 12.80
CA ILE A 1 9.57 23.59 12.19
C ILE A 1 9.36 23.32 10.72
N SER A 2 8.19 23.59 10.20
CA SER A 2 7.93 23.49 8.76
C SER A 2 8.40 24.78 8.05
N GLU A 3 8.55 24.68 6.71
CA GLU A 3 8.86 25.85 5.88
C GLU A 3 7.80 26.96 6.04
N ASN A 4 6.54 26.58 6.19
CA ASN A 4 5.44 27.53 6.42
C ASN A 4 5.56 28.27 7.76
N ASP A 5 6.07 27.61 8.80
CA ASP A 5 6.26 28.23 10.11
C ASP A 5 7.36 29.28 10.08
N ILE A 6 8.42 29.04 9.29
CA ILE A 6 9.56 29.97 9.15
C ILE A 6 9.08 31.32 8.61
N HIS A 7 8.12 31.34 7.69
CA HIS A 7 7.55 32.58 7.16
C HIS A 7 6.76 33.39 8.18
N CYS A 8 6.33 32.75 9.27
CA CYS A 8 5.60 33.40 10.36
C CYS A 8 6.52 33.91 11.48
N TYR A 9 7.82 33.57 11.43
CA TYR A 9 8.77 33.92 12.47
C TYR A 9 9.51 35.23 12.11
N ASP A 10 9.73 36.01 13.16
CA ASP A 10 10.52 37.22 13.07
C ASP A 10 12.01 36.87 12.93
N ALA A 11 12.64 37.30 11.84
CA ALA A 11 14.04 36.98 11.52
C ALA A 11 15.05 37.50 12.56
N ASP A 12 14.66 38.52 13.35
CA ASP A 12 15.49 39.11 14.39
C ASP A 12 15.44 38.38 15.74
N LYS A 13 14.58 37.33 15.86
CA LYS A 13 14.46 36.52 17.06
C LYS A 13 15.17 35.18 16.95
N THR A 14 15.67 34.71 18.10
CA THR A 14 16.29 33.40 18.18
C THR A 14 15.25 32.27 18.14
N LEU A 15 15.63 31.06 17.66
CA LEU A 15 14.76 29.87 17.71
C LEU A 15 14.27 29.54 19.12
N GLU A 16 15.05 29.90 20.16
CA GLU A 16 14.67 29.69 21.55
C GLU A 16 13.39 30.46 21.93
N ALA A 17 13.19 31.66 21.33
CA ALA A 17 11.96 32.43 21.53
C ALA A 17 10.71 31.74 20.97
N TYR A 18 10.88 30.78 20.06
CA TYR A 18 9.81 30.02 19.41
C TYR A 18 9.73 28.56 19.90
N GLN A 19 10.40 28.22 20.99
CA GLN A 19 10.44 26.87 21.54
C GLN A 19 9.06 26.24 21.74
N TYR A 20 8.05 27.06 22.07
CA TYR A 20 6.67 26.62 22.27
C TYR A 20 5.96 26.12 20.97
N SER A 21 6.47 26.49 19.79
CA SER A 21 5.93 26.11 18.49
C SER A 21 6.72 24.97 17.84
N LEU A 22 7.78 24.49 18.49
CA LEU A 22 8.57 23.37 17.98
C LEU A 22 7.82 22.05 18.20
N GLU A 23 7.56 21.33 17.14
CA GLU A 23 7.09 19.95 17.22
C GLU A 23 8.22 19.03 17.68
N SER A 24 7.93 18.17 18.64
CA SER A 24 8.89 17.21 19.18
C SER A 24 8.48 15.80 18.80
N PHE A 25 9.13 15.22 17.83
CA PHE A 25 8.95 13.85 17.43
C PHE A 25 10.31 13.18 17.15
N HIS A 26 10.40 11.89 17.39
CA HIS A 26 11.61 11.10 17.17
C HIS A 26 11.27 9.62 17.19
N VAL A 27 12.20 8.80 16.69
CA VAL A 27 12.19 7.36 16.85
C VAL A 27 13.44 6.92 17.62
N LYS A 28 13.40 5.71 18.17
CA LYS A 28 14.55 5.10 18.83
C LYS A 28 15.37 4.27 17.84
N GLN A 29 16.64 4.06 18.14
CA GLN A 29 17.58 3.32 17.27
C GLN A 29 17.07 1.91 16.90
N GLN A 30 16.30 1.25 17.78
CA GLN A 30 15.82 -0.11 17.56
C GLN A 30 14.38 -0.16 16.99
N THR A 31 13.80 0.98 16.60
CA THR A 31 12.46 1.03 16.02
C THR A 31 12.46 0.30 14.66
N ASN A 32 11.44 -0.52 14.43
CA ASN A 32 11.25 -1.22 13.17
C ASN A 32 10.98 -0.21 12.04
N TRP A 33 11.45 -0.51 10.84
CA TRP A 33 11.30 0.40 9.69
C TRP A 33 9.83 0.68 9.32
N ILE A 34 8.90 -0.26 9.57
CA ILE A 34 7.45 -0.02 9.35
C ILE A 34 6.93 1.00 10.35
N ASP A 35 7.34 0.92 11.62
CA ASP A 35 6.95 1.88 12.65
C ASP A 35 7.58 3.26 12.37
N ILE A 36 8.78 3.28 11.78
CA ILE A 36 9.42 4.53 11.33
C ILE A 36 8.61 5.15 10.18
N LEU A 37 8.14 4.34 9.23
CA LEU A 37 7.28 4.81 8.13
C LEU A 37 5.97 5.39 8.65
N GLU A 38 5.34 4.74 9.64
CA GLU A 38 4.17 5.27 10.34
C GLU A 38 4.47 6.62 11.00
N ALA A 39 5.62 6.73 11.71
CA ALA A 39 6.03 7.97 12.34
C ALA A 39 6.22 9.12 11.34
N PHE A 40 6.76 8.85 10.16
CA PHE A 40 6.83 9.84 9.07
C PHE A 40 5.43 10.32 8.65
N ALA A 41 4.49 9.39 8.47
CA ALA A 41 3.13 9.70 8.06
C ALA A 41 2.37 10.51 9.13
N LEU A 42 2.49 10.13 10.40
CA LEU A 42 1.82 10.79 11.52
C LEU A 42 2.32 12.22 11.73
N ASN A 43 3.62 12.45 11.54
CA ASN A 43 4.23 13.77 11.74
C ASN A 43 4.31 14.61 10.45
N ASN A 44 3.82 14.09 9.33
CA ASN A 44 3.90 14.74 8.02
C ASN A 44 5.31 15.30 7.73
N SER A 45 6.34 14.54 8.08
CA SER A 45 7.74 14.94 7.99
C SER A 45 8.48 14.10 6.96
N THR A 46 9.55 14.63 6.40
CA THR A 46 10.48 13.90 5.52
C THR A 46 11.79 13.55 6.20
N ILE A 47 11.99 14.07 7.43
CA ILE A 47 13.17 13.81 8.27
C ILE A 47 12.68 13.32 9.64
N MET A 48 13.25 12.21 10.13
CA MET A 48 12.90 11.60 11.41
C MET A 48 14.14 11.50 12.29
N PRO A 49 14.22 12.32 13.37
CA PRO A 49 15.33 12.24 14.32
C PRO A 49 15.40 10.88 15.02
N VAL A 50 16.60 10.37 15.23
CA VAL A 50 16.88 9.11 15.91
C VAL A 50 17.57 9.39 17.24
N LEU A 51 16.99 8.88 18.31
CA LEU A 51 17.55 9.01 19.66
C LEU A 51 17.91 7.64 20.25
N THR A 52 18.89 7.65 21.17
CA THR A 52 19.14 6.50 22.04
C THR A 52 18.01 6.34 23.08
N ASP A 53 18.02 5.25 23.84
CA ASP A 53 17.12 5.06 24.99
C ASP A 53 17.29 6.15 26.06
N ASN A 54 18.47 6.74 26.15
CA ASN A 54 18.80 7.85 27.07
C ASN A 54 18.58 9.23 26.41
N TYR A 55 17.78 9.31 25.35
CA TYR A 55 17.43 10.56 24.63
C TYR A 55 18.63 11.33 24.08
N LYS A 56 19.76 10.66 23.80
CA LYS A 56 20.87 11.28 23.08
C LYS A 56 20.66 11.18 21.58
N TYR A 57 20.85 12.29 20.88
CA TYR A 57 20.76 12.34 19.43
C TYR A 57 21.84 11.46 18.78
N LEU A 58 21.43 10.61 17.84
CA LEU A 58 22.30 9.73 17.06
C LEU A 58 22.42 10.20 15.61
N GLY A 59 21.37 10.75 15.03
CA GLY A 59 21.26 11.09 13.64
C GLY A 59 19.81 11.21 13.21
N TYR A 60 19.55 11.04 11.95
CA TYR A 60 18.20 11.07 11.40
C TYR A 60 18.06 10.04 10.28
N TYR A 61 16.83 9.64 10.01
CA TYR A 61 16.44 8.97 8.77
C TYR A 61 15.75 9.97 7.85
N GLU A 62 16.00 9.83 6.56
CA GLU A 62 15.17 10.45 5.52
C GLU A 62 14.05 9.48 5.11
N LEU A 63 12.91 10.02 4.70
CA LEU A 63 11.81 9.19 4.19
C LEU A 63 12.26 8.32 3.01
N SER A 64 13.17 8.85 2.17
CA SER A 64 13.80 8.13 1.06
C SER A 64 14.55 6.87 1.51
N ASP A 65 15.21 6.88 2.67
CA ASP A 65 15.93 5.71 3.19
C ASP A 65 14.96 4.57 3.50
N ILE A 66 13.85 4.89 4.14
CA ILE A 66 12.81 3.91 4.49
C ILE A 66 12.09 3.40 3.23
N MET A 67 11.84 4.28 2.26
CA MET A 67 11.26 3.88 0.98
C MET A 67 12.20 2.95 0.19
N ASN A 68 13.51 3.14 0.28
CA ASN A 68 14.49 2.24 -0.33
C ASN A 68 14.46 0.85 0.33
N ILE A 69 14.38 0.78 1.67
CA ILE A 69 14.23 -0.50 2.38
C ILE A 69 12.96 -1.23 1.91
N PHE A 70 11.85 -0.52 1.73
CA PHE A 70 10.61 -1.12 1.23
C PHE A 70 10.75 -1.57 -0.23
N ASN A 71 11.43 -0.79 -1.07
CA ASN A 71 11.70 -1.15 -2.46
C ASN A 71 12.55 -2.42 -2.60
N ASP A 72 13.44 -2.68 -1.65
CA ASP A 72 14.28 -3.88 -1.63
C ASP A 72 13.52 -5.15 -1.17
N THR A 73 12.29 -5.00 -0.69
CA THR A 73 11.46 -6.17 -0.38
C THR A 73 10.96 -6.85 -1.66
N PRO A 74 10.73 -8.18 -1.64
CA PRO A 74 10.13 -8.90 -2.78
C PRO A 74 8.80 -8.32 -3.23
N PHE A 75 8.09 -7.63 -2.34
CA PHE A 75 6.81 -6.99 -2.68
C PHE A 75 6.94 -5.93 -3.77
N LEU A 76 7.98 -5.09 -3.74
CA LEU A 76 8.24 -4.10 -4.78
C LEU A 76 9.34 -4.53 -5.75
N GLY A 77 10.42 -5.12 -5.23
CA GLY A 77 11.62 -5.44 -6.01
C GLY A 77 11.42 -6.59 -7.02
N GLU A 78 10.52 -7.55 -6.76
CA GLU A 78 10.30 -8.65 -7.69
C GLU A 78 9.22 -8.35 -8.73
N ALA A 79 9.49 -8.78 -9.95
CA ALA A 79 8.52 -8.72 -11.04
C ALA A 79 7.33 -9.66 -10.75
N GLY A 80 6.11 -9.18 -11.05
CA GLY A 80 4.89 -9.94 -10.80
C GLY A 80 3.65 -9.09 -11.02
N GLY A 81 2.49 -9.60 -10.63
CA GLY A 81 1.22 -8.89 -10.71
C GLY A 81 0.67 -8.50 -9.37
N ILE A 82 -0.10 -7.42 -9.35
CA ILE A 82 -0.87 -6.99 -8.20
C ILE A 82 -2.34 -7.28 -8.46
N ILE A 83 -2.97 -8.00 -7.55
CA ILE A 83 -4.39 -8.33 -7.56
C ILE A 83 -5.02 -7.65 -6.35
N VAL A 84 -6.07 -6.87 -6.57
CA VAL A 84 -6.85 -6.24 -5.51
C VAL A 84 -8.21 -6.94 -5.47
N ILE A 85 -8.52 -7.50 -4.31
CA ILE A 85 -9.75 -8.27 -4.06
C ILE A 85 -10.52 -7.67 -2.89
N GLU A 86 -11.83 -7.90 -2.89
CA GLU A 86 -12.74 -7.49 -1.82
C GLU A 86 -13.61 -8.64 -1.37
N LYS A 87 -13.90 -8.70 -0.09
CA LYS A 87 -14.86 -9.64 0.53
C LYS A 87 -15.41 -9.02 1.81
N GLY A 88 -16.52 -9.56 2.31
CA GLY A 88 -17.07 -9.15 3.60
C GLY A 88 -16.02 -9.29 4.72
N THR A 89 -16.01 -8.33 5.64
CA THR A 89 -15.01 -8.30 6.73
C THR A 89 -15.04 -9.55 7.62
N ALA A 90 -16.20 -10.20 7.75
CA ALA A 90 -16.32 -11.47 8.48
C ALA A 90 -15.97 -12.70 7.64
N ASP A 91 -15.89 -12.57 6.31
CA ASP A 91 -15.85 -13.71 5.38
C ASP A 91 -14.48 -13.90 4.72
N TYR A 92 -13.56 -12.92 4.78
CA TYR A 92 -12.23 -13.07 4.19
C TYR A 92 -11.32 -13.92 5.07
N SER A 93 -10.41 -14.63 4.45
CA SER A 93 -9.38 -15.41 5.13
C SER A 93 -8.06 -15.34 4.37
N PHE A 94 -6.98 -14.93 5.04
CA PHE A 94 -5.64 -14.96 4.45
C PHE A 94 -5.22 -16.38 4.07
N SER A 95 -5.60 -17.39 4.86
CA SER A 95 -5.32 -18.79 4.53
C SER A 95 -5.96 -19.21 3.21
N GLU A 96 -7.23 -18.83 2.99
CA GLU A 96 -7.94 -19.08 1.73
C GLU A 96 -7.28 -18.33 0.56
N ILE A 97 -6.91 -17.06 0.75
CA ILE A 97 -6.22 -16.24 -0.25
C ILE A 97 -4.88 -16.89 -0.64
N CYS A 98 -4.08 -17.29 0.35
CA CYS A 98 -2.81 -17.97 0.11
C CYS A 98 -3.03 -19.30 -0.65
N GLN A 99 -4.00 -20.10 -0.24
CA GLN A 99 -4.32 -21.37 -0.89
C GLN A 99 -4.76 -21.17 -2.35
N ILE A 100 -5.55 -20.14 -2.65
CA ILE A 100 -5.97 -19.80 -4.01
C ILE A 100 -4.76 -19.49 -4.88
N VAL A 101 -3.83 -18.67 -4.39
CA VAL A 101 -2.63 -18.30 -5.15
C VAL A 101 -1.72 -19.51 -5.37
N GLU A 102 -1.41 -20.25 -4.30
CA GLU A 102 -0.48 -21.39 -4.34
C GLU A 102 -1.03 -22.58 -5.14
N SER A 103 -2.34 -22.82 -5.12
CA SER A 103 -2.98 -23.87 -5.93
C SER A 103 -2.97 -23.56 -7.43
N ASN A 104 -2.64 -22.34 -7.81
CA ASN A 104 -2.41 -21.94 -9.21
C ASN A 104 -0.91 -21.84 -9.55
N ASP A 105 -0.04 -22.54 -8.81
CA ASP A 105 1.41 -22.58 -9.00
C ASP A 105 2.10 -21.21 -8.94
N ALA A 106 1.51 -20.25 -8.23
CA ALA A 106 2.06 -18.92 -8.04
C ALA A 106 2.60 -18.73 -6.63
N LYS A 107 3.64 -17.89 -6.49
CA LYS A 107 4.18 -17.47 -5.20
C LYS A 107 3.55 -16.17 -4.74
N ILE A 108 3.27 -16.07 -3.45
CA ILE A 108 2.88 -14.82 -2.81
C ILE A 108 4.16 -14.06 -2.47
N LEU A 109 4.26 -12.81 -2.96
CA LEU A 109 5.34 -11.89 -2.63
C LEU A 109 4.95 -10.91 -1.52
N GLY A 110 3.66 -10.80 -1.24
CA GLY A 110 3.12 -10.06 -0.14
C GLY A 110 1.59 -9.94 -0.20
N VAL A 111 0.98 -9.79 0.96
CA VAL A 111 -0.46 -9.59 1.13
C VAL A 111 -0.71 -8.66 2.29
N PHE A 112 -1.61 -7.71 2.12
CA PHE A 112 -2.04 -6.82 3.20
C PHE A 112 -3.45 -6.27 2.96
N ILE A 113 -4.09 -5.84 4.04
CA ILE A 113 -5.36 -5.14 3.95
C ILE A 113 -5.09 -3.70 3.51
N SER A 114 -5.58 -3.34 2.35
CA SER A 114 -5.41 -1.99 1.79
C SER A 114 -6.53 -1.02 2.20
N LYS A 115 -7.71 -1.54 2.53
CA LYS A 115 -8.84 -0.73 2.98
C LYS A 115 -9.83 -1.57 3.78
N MET A 116 -10.47 -0.97 4.79
CA MET A 116 -11.62 -1.55 5.51
C MET A 116 -12.70 -0.47 5.62
N GLU A 117 -13.85 -0.69 5.01
CA GLU A 117 -14.94 0.29 4.98
C GLU A 117 -16.27 -0.41 4.71
N ASN A 118 -17.35 0.00 5.39
CA ASN A 118 -18.72 -0.50 5.16
C ASN A 118 -18.85 -2.03 5.17
N ASP A 119 -18.24 -2.70 6.15
CA ASP A 119 -18.20 -4.17 6.29
C ASP A 119 -17.53 -4.90 5.11
N ILE A 120 -16.79 -4.19 4.27
CA ILE A 120 -15.98 -4.75 3.18
C ILE A 120 -14.51 -4.53 3.50
N THR A 121 -13.74 -5.60 3.34
CA THR A 121 -12.27 -5.57 3.42
C THR A 121 -11.69 -5.69 2.02
N GLN A 122 -10.87 -4.71 1.66
CA GLN A 122 -10.08 -4.72 0.42
C GLN A 122 -8.67 -5.22 0.75
N ILE A 123 -8.20 -6.20 -0.01
CA ILE A 123 -6.92 -6.86 0.20
C ILE A 123 -6.11 -6.76 -1.07
N THR A 124 -4.87 -6.31 -0.92
CA THR A 124 -3.89 -6.25 -2.01
C THR A 124 -2.96 -7.43 -1.90
N VAL A 125 -2.85 -8.19 -2.99
CA VAL A 125 -2.01 -9.40 -3.10
C VAL A 125 -1.01 -9.18 -4.22
N LYS A 126 0.27 -9.27 -3.91
CA LYS A 126 1.35 -9.31 -4.90
C LYS A 126 1.72 -10.76 -5.17
N VAL A 127 1.63 -11.17 -6.42
CA VAL A 127 1.96 -12.53 -6.87
C VAL A 127 3.12 -12.52 -7.85
N GLY A 128 3.90 -13.57 -7.87
CA GLY A 128 4.96 -13.76 -8.86
C GLY A 128 4.43 -13.92 -10.27
N HIS A 129 5.33 -14.10 -11.22
CA HIS A 129 5.11 -13.96 -12.68
C HIS A 129 4.18 -15.00 -13.33
N THR A 130 3.48 -15.87 -12.61
CA THR A 130 2.73 -16.99 -13.20
C THR A 130 1.21 -16.81 -13.06
N GLY A 131 0.49 -17.08 -14.16
CA GLY A 131 -0.93 -17.44 -14.15
C GLY A 131 -1.92 -16.45 -13.52
N ILE A 132 -1.68 -15.14 -13.58
CA ILE A 132 -2.54 -14.11 -12.95
C ILE A 132 -4.01 -14.31 -13.31
N ASN A 133 -4.33 -14.62 -14.55
CA ASN A 133 -5.70 -14.81 -15.00
C ASN A 133 -6.37 -16.03 -14.35
N ALA A 134 -5.67 -17.14 -14.19
CA ALA A 134 -6.18 -18.32 -13.50
C ALA A 134 -6.46 -18.02 -12.02
N ILE A 135 -5.57 -17.27 -11.37
CA ILE A 135 -5.73 -16.82 -9.98
C ILE A 135 -6.97 -15.92 -9.85
N VAL A 136 -7.13 -14.94 -10.73
CA VAL A 136 -8.29 -14.03 -10.76
C VAL A 136 -9.59 -14.82 -10.92
N GLN A 137 -9.65 -15.78 -11.86
CA GLN A 137 -10.84 -16.62 -12.03
C GLN A 137 -11.10 -17.50 -10.80
N THR A 138 -10.06 -17.95 -10.12
CA THR A 138 -10.21 -18.73 -8.88
C THR A 138 -10.74 -17.84 -7.76
N PHE A 139 -10.22 -16.63 -7.57
CA PHE A 139 -10.79 -15.67 -6.61
C PHE A 139 -12.28 -15.43 -6.85
N ARG A 140 -12.70 -15.23 -8.10
CA ARG A 140 -14.12 -15.04 -8.45
C ARG A 140 -14.98 -16.26 -8.09
N ARG A 141 -14.46 -17.50 -8.29
CA ARG A 141 -15.15 -18.75 -7.88
C ARG A 141 -15.33 -18.88 -6.36
N TYR A 142 -14.39 -18.30 -5.60
CA TYR A 142 -14.45 -18.24 -4.14
C TYR A 142 -15.20 -17.01 -3.61
N ASN A 143 -15.97 -16.35 -4.48
CA ASN A 143 -16.78 -15.17 -4.17
C ASN A 143 -15.99 -13.95 -3.68
N TYR A 144 -14.73 -13.81 -4.11
CA TYR A 144 -14.02 -12.54 -4.00
C TYR A 144 -14.39 -11.64 -5.17
N ASN A 145 -14.70 -10.38 -4.90
CA ASN A 145 -14.81 -9.36 -5.93
C ASN A 145 -13.40 -8.89 -6.31
N VAL A 146 -13.03 -8.98 -7.59
CA VAL A 146 -11.73 -8.54 -8.09
C VAL A 146 -11.87 -7.11 -8.62
N VAL A 147 -11.19 -6.17 -7.98
CA VAL A 147 -11.29 -4.72 -8.27
C VAL A 147 -10.21 -4.28 -9.26
N SER A 148 -9.04 -4.94 -9.26
CA SER A 148 -7.95 -4.60 -10.18
C SER A 148 -8.29 -4.95 -11.62
N ASN A 149 -7.99 -4.03 -12.55
CA ASN A 149 -8.18 -4.27 -13.97
C ASN A 149 -7.05 -5.15 -14.54
N HIS A 150 -7.41 -6.32 -15.06
CA HIS A 150 -6.48 -7.23 -15.75
C HIS A 150 -6.76 -7.23 -17.27
N GLN A 151 -5.78 -7.66 -18.08
CA GLN A 151 -5.89 -7.62 -19.55
C GLN A 151 -7.10 -8.41 -20.08
N GLU A 152 -7.44 -9.53 -19.44
CA GLU A 152 -8.64 -10.30 -19.80
C GLU A 152 -9.95 -9.58 -19.52
N ASP A 153 -10.02 -8.78 -18.48
CA ASP A 153 -11.23 -8.00 -18.17
C ASP A 153 -11.52 -6.99 -19.29
N ARG A 154 -10.48 -6.35 -19.84
CA ARG A 154 -10.61 -5.47 -21.01
C ARG A 154 -11.08 -6.22 -22.24
N PHE A 155 -10.54 -7.42 -22.47
CA PHE A 155 -10.95 -8.27 -23.59
C PHE A 155 -12.40 -8.74 -23.46
N ILE A 156 -12.82 -9.17 -22.25
CA ILE A 156 -14.21 -9.55 -21.96
C ILE A 156 -15.16 -8.36 -22.09
N GLU A 157 -14.77 -7.16 -21.63
CA GLU A 157 -15.56 -5.95 -21.84
C GLU A 157 -15.72 -5.60 -23.31
N ASP A 158 -14.66 -5.71 -24.11
CA ASP A 158 -14.69 -5.47 -25.55
C ASP A 158 -15.56 -6.52 -26.27
N LEU A 159 -15.49 -7.78 -25.85
CA LEU A 159 -16.39 -8.82 -26.38
C LEU A 159 -17.86 -8.55 -26.02
N LYS A 160 -18.16 -8.13 -24.80
CA LYS A 160 -19.51 -7.76 -24.39
C LYS A 160 -20.03 -6.56 -25.20
N LYS A 161 -19.22 -5.54 -25.39
CA LYS A 161 -19.57 -4.37 -26.22
C LYS A 161 -19.85 -4.77 -27.66
N ARG A 162 -19.02 -5.66 -28.24
CA ARG A 162 -19.23 -6.19 -29.62
C ARG A 162 -20.49 -7.04 -29.71
N SER A 163 -20.76 -7.88 -28.73
CA SER A 163 -21.99 -8.70 -28.67
C SER A 163 -23.24 -7.84 -28.58
N GLN A 164 -23.25 -6.81 -27.71
CA GLN A 164 -24.36 -5.86 -27.62
C GLN A 164 -24.56 -5.05 -28.91
N TYR A 165 -23.48 -4.75 -29.59
CA TYR A 165 -23.53 -4.08 -30.90
C TYR A 165 -24.19 -4.98 -31.95
N LEU A 166 -23.83 -6.26 -32.02
CA LEU A 166 -24.42 -7.26 -32.92
C LEU A 166 -25.90 -7.52 -32.62
N GLU A 167 -26.29 -7.63 -31.34
CA GLU A 167 -27.70 -7.75 -30.96
C GLU A 167 -28.57 -6.57 -31.42
N LYS A 168 -28.00 -5.37 -31.41
CA LYS A 168 -28.67 -4.16 -31.89
C LYS A 168 -28.89 -4.16 -33.41
N TYR A 169 -27.97 -4.77 -34.15
CA TYR A 169 -28.11 -4.94 -35.60
C TYR A 169 -29.05 -6.08 -36.00
N LEU A 170 -29.17 -7.14 -35.20
CA LEU A 170 -30.04 -8.27 -35.46
C LEU A 170 -31.54 -7.99 -35.14
N LYS A 171 -31.78 -6.93 -34.34
CA LYS A 171 -33.16 -6.50 -33.98
C LYS A 171 -33.68 -5.34 -34.87
N MET A 172 -32.93 -4.95 -35.89
CA MET A 172 -33.35 -4.08 -36.98
C MET A 172 -33.85 -4.89 -38.18
#